data_ad4ed131f1079f0107bdfe249e058962
#
_entry.id   ad4ed131f1079f0107bdfe249e058962
#
_cell.length_a   1.000
_cell.length_b   1.000
_cell.length_c   1.000
_cell.angle_alpha   90.00
_cell.angle_beta   90.00
_cell.angle_gamma   90.00
#
_symmetry.space_group_name_H-M   'P 1'
#
loop_
_entity.id
_entity.type
_entity.pdbx_description
1 polymer ?
#
loop_
_entity_poly.entity_id
_entity_poly.type
_entity_poly.pdbx_seq_one_letter_code
_entity_poly.pdbx_strand_id
1 'polypeptide(L)'
;MYYTDDSILPENMAPLIITAAPYGPAWLPGDAADIPLTWDEQVQEAVDCYEAGATMLHFHVRNPATGMGSTNFDDYNYLLKRVKEAVPDMIIQVGGSISFAPHTDDAKAAWLD
;
A
#
# COMPACT_ATOMS: atom_id res chain seq x y z
N MET A 1 35.61 26.43 8.27
CA MET A 1 34.22 26.93 8.18
C MET A 1 33.43 26.30 9.31
N TYR A 2 32.86 27.11 10.16
CA TYR A 2 32.05 26.65 11.28
C TYR A 2 30.59 26.75 10.86
N TYR A 3 29.89 25.61 10.82
CA TYR A 3 28.45 25.60 10.65
C TYR A 3 27.83 25.91 12.01
N THR A 4 27.18 27.04 12.11
CA THR A 4 26.51 27.50 13.33
C THR A 4 24.99 27.29 13.23
N ASP A 5 24.53 26.65 12.13
CA ASP A 5 23.12 26.38 11.92
C ASP A 5 22.78 24.98 12.46
N ASP A 6 22.33 24.95 13.70
CA ASP A 6 21.90 23.73 14.39
C ASP A 6 20.61 23.14 13.79
N SER A 7 19.93 23.85 12.86
CA SER A 7 18.71 23.37 12.23
C SER A 7 18.92 22.15 11.34
N ILE A 8 20.16 21.91 10.90
CA ILE A 8 20.54 20.74 10.11
C ILE A 8 20.86 19.50 10.97
N LEU A 9 20.92 19.64 12.28
CA LEU A 9 21.14 18.48 13.16
C LEU A 9 19.87 17.63 13.20
N PRO A 10 20.01 16.29 13.13
CA PRO A 10 18.86 15.39 13.10
C PRO A 10 17.85 15.59 14.22
N GLU A 11 18.32 15.91 15.43
CA GLU A 11 17.48 16.18 16.60
C GLU A 11 16.64 17.44 16.49
N ASN A 12 17.02 18.37 15.62
CA ASN A 12 16.34 19.66 15.40
C ASN A 12 15.50 19.67 14.11
N MET A 13 15.58 18.58 13.32
CA MET A 13 14.79 18.45 12.09
C MET A 13 13.38 17.98 12.40
N ALA A 14 12.43 18.36 11.55
CA ALA A 14 11.10 17.81 11.60
C ALA A 14 11.16 16.27 11.37
N PRO A 15 10.32 15.48 12.06
CA PRO A 15 10.24 14.05 11.83
C PRO A 15 10.03 13.72 10.35
N LEU A 16 10.75 12.72 9.84
CA LEU A 16 10.60 12.24 8.48
C LEU A 16 9.30 11.44 8.37
N ILE A 17 8.49 11.76 7.36
CA ILE A 17 7.33 10.95 7.01
C ILE A 17 7.81 9.79 6.15
N ILE A 18 7.57 8.56 6.62
CA ILE A 18 7.90 7.34 5.90
C ILE A 18 6.62 6.74 5.35
N THR A 19 6.54 6.67 4.02
CA THR A 19 5.45 5.98 3.32
C THR A 19 5.94 4.62 2.86
N ALA A 20 5.35 3.56 3.39
CA ALA A 20 5.55 2.22 2.85
C ALA A 20 4.61 1.99 1.66
N ALA A 21 5.14 1.43 0.60
CA ALA A 21 4.39 1.06 -0.61
C ALA A 21 4.68 -0.41 -0.94
N PRO A 22 4.08 -1.34 -0.20
CA PRO A 22 4.24 -2.76 -0.48
C PRO A 22 3.71 -3.08 -1.86
N TYR A 23 4.01 -4.24 -2.36
CA TYR A 23 3.73 -4.73 -3.70
C TYR A 23 2.55 -4.07 -4.42
N GLY A 24 2.84 -3.41 -5.55
CA GLY A 24 1.85 -2.79 -6.42
C GLY A 24 0.99 -3.81 -7.17
N PRO A 25 -0.01 -3.33 -7.93
CA PRO A 25 -0.97 -4.19 -8.61
C PRO A 25 -0.38 -4.98 -9.79
N ALA A 26 0.80 -4.59 -10.27
CA ALA A 26 1.50 -5.27 -11.37
C ALA A 26 2.18 -6.57 -10.93
N TRP A 27 2.43 -6.77 -9.64
CA TRP A 27 3.00 -7.99 -9.12
C TRP A 27 1.96 -9.11 -9.14
N LEU A 28 2.34 -10.22 -9.78
CA LEU A 28 1.49 -11.39 -9.91
C LEU A 28 1.79 -12.42 -8.82
N PRO A 29 0.82 -13.28 -8.46
CA PRO A 29 1.09 -14.41 -7.59
C PRO A 29 2.26 -15.25 -8.13
N GLY A 30 3.27 -15.46 -7.29
CA GLY A 30 4.47 -16.21 -7.66
C GLY A 30 5.67 -15.38 -8.12
N ASP A 31 5.50 -14.07 -8.37
CA ASP A 31 6.62 -13.18 -8.73
C ASP A 31 7.61 -13.02 -7.58
N ALA A 32 7.11 -13.00 -6.35
CA ALA A 32 7.91 -13.07 -5.13
C ALA A 32 7.21 -13.94 -4.10
N ALA A 33 8.00 -14.55 -3.19
CA ALA A 33 7.49 -15.51 -2.22
C ALA A 33 6.66 -14.85 -1.09
N ASP A 34 6.89 -13.57 -0.86
CA ASP A 34 6.33 -12.78 0.24
C ASP A 34 5.24 -11.80 -0.20
N ILE A 35 4.72 -11.93 -1.42
CA ILE A 35 3.58 -11.13 -1.87
C ILE A 35 2.35 -11.50 -1.04
N PRO A 36 1.71 -10.53 -0.35
CA PRO A 36 0.48 -10.80 0.38
C PRO A 36 -0.67 -11.02 -0.62
N LEU A 37 -1.21 -12.21 -0.64
CA LEU A 37 -2.27 -12.62 -1.56
C LEU A 37 -3.65 -12.59 -0.91
N THR A 38 -3.69 -12.85 0.40
CA THR A 38 -4.93 -12.82 1.19
C THR A 38 -5.11 -11.50 1.92
N TRP A 39 -6.31 -11.21 2.33
CA TRP A 39 -6.59 -10.01 3.13
C TRP A 39 -5.92 -10.05 4.52
N ASP A 40 -5.79 -11.24 5.12
CA ASP A 40 -5.09 -11.38 6.39
C ASP A 40 -3.61 -11.05 6.26
N GLU A 41 -2.98 -11.51 5.18
CA GLU A 41 -1.59 -11.18 4.85
C GLU A 41 -1.42 -9.68 4.57
N GLN A 42 -2.35 -9.05 3.85
CA GLN A 42 -2.31 -7.60 3.60
C GLN A 42 -2.49 -6.77 4.88
N VAL A 43 -3.34 -7.21 5.82
CA VAL A 43 -3.47 -6.57 7.13
C VAL A 43 -2.19 -6.74 7.95
N GLN A 44 -1.61 -7.94 7.95
CA GLN A 44 -0.35 -8.20 8.66
C GLN A 44 0.79 -7.35 8.11
N GLU A 45 0.89 -7.22 6.80
CA GLU A 45 1.88 -6.36 6.16
C GLU A 45 1.74 -4.88 6.57
N ALA A 46 0.52 -4.39 6.72
CA ALA A 46 0.28 -3.04 7.24
C ALA A 46 0.78 -2.89 8.68
N VAL A 47 0.56 -3.89 9.53
CA VAL A 47 1.06 -3.93 10.91
C VAL A 47 2.59 -3.94 10.91
N ASP A 48 3.22 -4.80 10.12
CA ASP A 48 4.68 -4.93 10.05
C ASP A 48 5.33 -3.62 9.57
N CYS A 49 4.74 -2.96 8.57
CA CYS A 49 5.20 -1.64 8.11
C CYS A 49 5.09 -0.58 9.22
N TYR A 50 3.98 -0.57 9.95
CA TYR A 50 3.77 0.38 11.04
C TYR A 50 4.76 0.15 12.19
N GLU A 51 4.97 -1.09 12.60
CA GLU A 51 5.94 -1.45 13.63
C GLU A 51 7.39 -1.15 13.22
N ALA A 52 7.70 -1.22 11.93
CA ALA A 52 8.99 -0.83 11.38
C ALA A 52 9.21 0.69 11.29
N GLY A 53 8.18 1.51 11.57
CA GLY A 53 8.27 2.96 11.64
C GLY A 53 7.60 3.73 10.51
N ALA A 54 6.91 3.07 9.58
CA ALA A 54 6.13 3.76 8.57
C ALA A 54 4.88 4.41 9.21
N THR A 55 4.61 5.66 8.83
CA THR A 55 3.46 6.42 9.29
C THR A 55 2.35 6.51 8.26
N MET A 56 2.69 6.22 7.01
CA MET A 56 1.76 6.19 5.89
C MET A 56 1.93 4.88 5.12
N LEU A 57 0.81 4.30 4.71
CA LEU A 57 0.76 3.11 3.86
C LEU A 57 0.09 3.47 2.54
N HIS A 58 0.80 3.25 1.44
CA HIS A 58 0.21 3.26 0.10
C HIS A 58 0.00 1.82 -0.33
N PHE A 59 -1.25 1.41 -0.55
CA PHE A 59 -1.52 0.03 -0.87
C PHE A 59 -2.61 -0.17 -1.92
N HIS A 60 -2.60 -1.36 -2.51
CA HIS A 60 -3.57 -1.83 -3.48
C HIS A 60 -4.26 -3.07 -2.93
N VAL A 61 -5.56 -3.13 -3.09
CA VAL A 61 -6.35 -4.28 -2.61
C VAL A 61 -6.24 -5.44 -3.58
N ARG A 62 -6.03 -6.63 -3.06
CA ARG A 62 -6.04 -7.86 -3.85
C ARG A 62 -7.33 -8.64 -3.63
N ASN A 63 -7.81 -9.23 -4.71
CA ASN A 63 -8.89 -10.20 -4.64
C ASN A 63 -8.34 -11.52 -4.07
N PRO A 64 -8.82 -12.00 -2.92
CA PRO A 64 -8.25 -13.17 -2.26
C PRO A 64 -8.49 -14.49 -3.04
N ALA A 65 -9.48 -14.52 -3.94
CA ALA A 65 -9.74 -15.70 -4.76
C ALA A 65 -8.72 -15.87 -5.90
N THR A 66 -8.15 -14.75 -6.39
CA THR A 66 -7.25 -14.75 -7.54
C THR A 66 -5.83 -14.32 -7.19
N GLY A 67 -5.62 -13.59 -6.08
CA GLY A 67 -4.37 -12.94 -5.73
C GLY A 67 -4.04 -11.72 -6.60
N MET A 68 -4.88 -11.38 -7.56
CA MET A 68 -4.72 -10.23 -8.45
C MET A 68 -5.26 -8.96 -7.81
N GLY A 69 -4.86 -7.80 -8.35
CA GLY A 69 -5.45 -6.52 -7.93
C GLY A 69 -6.97 -6.53 -8.09
N SER A 70 -7.68 -6.08 -7.06
CA SER A 70 -9.14 -5.94 -7.10
C SER A 70 -9.56 -4.59 -7.63
N THR A 71 -10.64 -4.56 -8.41
CA THR A 71 -11.34 -3.35 -8.83
C THR A 71 -12.68 -3.19 -8.11
N ASN A 72 -13.02 -4.14 -7.23
CA ASN A 72 -14.28 -4.17 -6.52
C ASN A 72 -14.26 -3.23 -5.32
N PHE A 73 -15.19 -2.29 -5.30
CA PHE A 73 -15.32 -1.29 -4.24
C PHE A 73 -15.60 -1.90 -2.86
N ASP A 74 -16.34 -3.00 -2.80
CA ASP A 74 -16.63 -3.69 -1.54
C ASP A 74 -15.37 -4.34 -0.94
N ASP A 75 -14.47 -4.87 -1.79
CA ASP A 75 -13.17 -5.39 -1.35
C ASP A 75 -12.34 -4.29 -0.69
N TYR A 76 -12.32 -3.08 -1.31
CA TYR A 76 -11.63 -1.92 -0.75
C TYR A 76 -12.21 -1.51 0.60
N ASN A 77 -13.51 -1.38 0.70
CA ASN A 77 -14.17 -1.01 1.96
C ASN A 77 -13.91 -2.01 3.07
N TYR A 78 -13.97 -3.29 2.74
CA TYR A 78 -13.73 -4.36 3.70
C TYR A 78 -12.30 -4.35 4.22
N LEU A 79 -11.31 -4.33 3.31
CA LEU A 79 -9.90 -4.37 3.71
C LEU A 79 -9.47 -3.08 4.42
N LEU A 80 -9.91 -1.90 3.93
CA LEU A 80 -9.66 -0.62 4.59
C LEU A 80 -10.11 -0.60 6.03
N LYS A 81 -11.33 -1.10 6.29
CA LYS A 81 -11.85 -1.19 7.66
C LYS A 81 -10.93 -2.02 8.53
N ARG A 82 -10.52 -3.21 8.08
CA ARG A 82 -9.63 -4.11 8.82
C ARG A 82 -8.26 -3.49 9.09
N VAL A 83 -7.67 -2.86 8.08
CA VAL A 83 -6.37 -2.16 8.24
C VAL A 83 -6.50 -1.03 9.26
N LYS A 84 -7.56 -0.23 9.20
CA LYS A 84 -7.80 0.86 10.16
C LYS A 84 -8.04 0.36 11.59
N GLU A 85 -8.63 -0.80 11.74
CA GLU A 85 -8.79 -1.45 13.06
C GLU A 85 -7.46 -1.97 13.61
N ALA A 86 -6.59 -2.50 12.75
CA ALA A 86 -5.28 -3.04 13.13
C ALA A 86 -4.24 -1.95 13.41
N VAL A 87 -4.23 -0.89 12.61
CA VAL A 87 -3.26 0.23 12.71
C VAL A 87 -3.99 1.59 12.66
N PRO A 88 -4.74 1.95 13.71
CA PRO A 88 -5.64 3.12 13.71
C PRO A 88 -4.91 4.45 13.48
N ASP A 89 -3.64 4.55 13.88
CA ASP A 89 -2.84 5.77 13.76
C ASP A 89 -2.12 5.90 12.41
N MET A 90 -2.15 4.85 11.58
CA MET A 90 -1.52 4.86 10.25
C MET A 90 -2.38 5.62 9.25
N ILE A 91 -1.75 6.51 8.47
CA ILE A 91 -2.41 7.19 7.35
C ILE A 91 -2.44 6.24 6.18
N ILE A 92 -3.63 6.02 5.61
CA ILE A 92 -3.81 5.09 4.50
C ILE A 92 -4.06 5.87 3.22
N GLN A 93 -3.21 5.64 2.22
CA GLN A 93 -3.37 6.12 0.85
C GLN A 93 -3.71 4.92 -0.05
N VAL A 94 -4.89 4.92 -0.59
CA VAL A 94 -5.33 3.85 -1.48
C VAL A 94 -4.84 4.10 -2.90
N GLY A 95 -4.14 3.14 -3.47
CA GLY A 95 -3.71 3.18 -4.86
C GLY A 95 -4.87 2.88 -5.80
N GLY A 96 -5.15 3.83 -6.71
CA GLY A 96 -6.20 3.69 -7.73
C GLY A 96 -5.72 3.09 -9.06
N SER A 97 -4.45 2.70 -9.18
CA SER A 97 -3.91 2.11 -10.40
C SER A 97 -4.33 0.66 -10.53
N ILE A 98 -5.50 0.45 -11.05
CA ILE A 98 -6.06 -0.88 -11.35
C ILE A 98 -5.86 -1.29 -12.82
N SER A 99 -5.09 -0.52 -13.56
CA SER A 99 -4.86 -0.68 -15.00
C SER A 99 -3.94 -1.84 -15.39
N PHE A 100 -3.51 -2.65 -14.42
CA PHE A 100 -2.60 -3.77 -14.67
C PHE A 100 -3.27 -5.15 -14.56
N ALA A 101 -4.60 -5.20 -14.69
CA ALA A 101 -5.21 -6.46 -15.09
C ALA A 101 -4.58 -6.89 -16.42
N PRO A 102 -4.31 -8.20 -16.63
CA PRO A 102 -3.71 -8.67 -17.87
C PRO A 102 -4.46 -8.06 -19.04
N HIS A 103 -3.70 -7.40 -19.91
CA HIS A 103 -4.20 -6.56 -20.99
C HIS A 103 -5.01 -7.37 -22.00
N THR A 104 -6.26 -7.55 -21.70
CA THR A 104 -7.24 -7.83 -22.75
C THR A 104 -7.66 -6.47 -23.31
N ASP A 105 -7.84 -6.39 -24.61
CA ASP A 105 -8.30 -5.15 -25.25
C ASP A 105 -9.65 -4.68 -24.68
N ASP A 106 -10.42 -5.60 -24.13
CA ASP A 106 -11.68 -5.34 -23.42
C ASP A 106 -11.47 -4.59 -22.08
N ALA A 107 -10.35 -4.83 -21.38
CA ALA A 107 -10.04 -4.10 -20.16
C ALA A 107 -9.65 -2.64 -20.43
N LYS A 108 -9.03 -2.37 -21.60
CA LYS A 108 -8.72 -1.00 -22.03
C LYS A 108 -9.97 -0.22 -22.42
N ALA A 109 -10.96 -0.87 -23.02
CA ALA A 109 -12.23 -0.24 -23.40
C ALA A 109 -13.04 0.19 -22.17
N ALA A 110 -13.04 -0.61 -21.09
CA ALA A 110 -13.75 -0.32 -19.85
C ALA A 110 -13.21 0.93 -19.09
N TRP A 111 -12.00 1.41 -19.45
CA TRP A 111 -11.38 2.59 -18.83
C TRP A 111 -11.68 3.89 -19.57
N LEU A 112 -12.11 3.80 -20.81
CA LEU A 112 -12.36 4.97 -21.67
C LEU A 112 -13.83 5.41 -21.65
N ASP A 113 -14.68 4.63 -21.03
CA ASP A 113 -16.09 4.92 -20.81
C ASP A 113 -16.35 5.39 -19.37
#